data_39a7dfd894c4dcef84b78a94971068a6
#
_entry.id   39a7dfd894c4dcef84b78a94971068a6
#
_cell.length_a   1.000
_cell.length_b   1.000
_cell.length_c   1.000
_cell.angle_alpha   90.00
_cell.angle_beta   90.00
_cell.angle_gamma   90.00
#
_symmetry.space_group_name_H-M   'P 1'
#
loop_
_entity.id
_entity.type
_entity.pdbx_description
1 polymer ?
#
loop_
_entity_poly.entity_id
_entity_poly.type
_entity_poly.pdbx_seq_one_letter_code
_entity_poly.pdbx_strand_id
1 'polypeptide(L)'
;SYLRMVDDLGDIPRGLAPHSLRAVPVDLLPELVQAGRDLLGDGFPMHIHISEQQREVEECMTSCGASPIDSLADTVELDAHWNLVHATHVTQSELGRITSAGARVVICPLTEAYLGDGIFPASDFVFRGGELAIGSDSNVRIDAVEELRMLEYSQRLQQQLRGCLATQDGLGGHLWSSTAEAGARSLAMNAGKLEVGAMADIVVLNAHAPPLQGPRGQRALDALVTAGSRENSADVYVGGRQRIKAGQQEGQELLGRQFAKVVGGLLND
;
A
#
# COMPACT_ATOMS: atom_id res chain seq x y z
N SER A 1 -18.07 12.39 18.92
CA SER A 1 -17.08 12.66 17.90
C SER A 1 -16.33 11.37 17.56
N TYR A 2 -15.71 11.33 16.42
CA TYR A 2 -14.88 10.21 15.89
C TYR A 2 -13.89 9.65 16.94
N LEU A 3 -13.28 10.51 17.72
CA LEU A 3 -12.30 10.16 18.75
C LEU A 3 -12.85 9.28 19.88
N ARG A 4 -14.14 9.39 20.21
CA ARG A 4 -14.77 8.51 21.21
C ARG A 4 -15.07 7.13 20.67
N MET A 5 -15.33 7.00 19.37
CA MET A 5 -15.50 5.69 18.72
C MET A 5 -14.21 4.89 18.67
N VAL A 6 -13.06 5.57 18.68
CA VAL A 6 -11.73 4.96 18.61
C VAL A 6 -11.30 4.33 19.95
N ASP A 7 -11.83 4.84 21.08
CA ASP A 7 -11.52 4.28 22.41
C ASP A 7 -12.11 2.87 22.62
N ASP A 8 -13.18 2.53 21.87
CA ASP A 8 -13.84 1.21 21.96
C ASP A 8 -13.12 0.11 21.15
N LEU A 9 -12.06 0.44 20.38
CA LEU A 9 -11.35 -0.50 19.49
C LEU A 9 -10.28 -1.37 20.19
N GLY A 10 -10.04 -1.17 21.49
CA GLY A 10 -9.05 -1.95 22.27
C GLY A 10 -7.63 -1.76 21.76
N ASP A 11 -6.84 -2.86 21.69
CA ASP A 11 -5.41 -2.85 21.34
C ASP A 11 -5.11 -2.77 19.82
N ILE A 12 -6.07 -2.38 18.99
CA ILE A 12 -5.84 -2.20 17.56
C ILE A 12 -5.01 -0.94 17.34
N PRO A 13 -3.91 -1.00 16.56
CA PRO A 13 -3.14 0.18 16.19
C PRO A 13 -4.03 1.24 15.52
N ARG A 14 -3.83 2.49 15.90
CA ARG A 14 -4.65 3.62 15.46
C ARG A 14 -3.77 4.67 14.81
N GLY A 15 -4.32 5.36 13.81
CA GLY A 15 -3.62 6.43 13.11
C GLY A 15 -4.58 7.50 12.62
N LEU A 16 -4.06 8.50 11.93
CA LEU A 16 -4.83 9.55 11.29
C LEU A 16 -4.62 9.49 9.77
N ALA A 17 -5.68 9.79 9.04
CA ALA A 17 -5.66 9.81 7.59
C ALA A 17 -6.36 11.08 7.06
N PRO A 18 -5.73 12.29 7.14
CA PRO A 18 -6.23 13.43 6.41
C PRO A 18 -6.29 13.08 4.93
N HIS A 19 -7.46 13.28 4.31
CA HIS A 19 -7.70 12.78 2.96
C HIS A 19 -6.60 13.22 1.97
N SER A 20 -6.41 14.52 1.81
CA SER A 20 -5.43 15.14 0.89
C SER A 20 -5.39 16.65 1.13
N LEU A 21 -4.43 17.36 0.54
CA LEU A 21 -4.42 18.83 0.56
C LEU A 21 -5.57 19.46 -0.24
N ARG A 22 -6.24 18.68 -1.09
CA ARG A 22 -7.48 19.08 -1.78
C ARG A 22 -8.67 19.23 -0.84
N ALA A 23 -8.70 18.44 0.24
CA ALA A 23 -9.82 18.35 1.18
C ALA A 23 -9.52 18.90 2.57
N VAL A 24 -8.25 18.95 2.96
CA VAL A 24 -7.79 19.44 4.26
C VAL A 24 -6.83 20.60 4.02
N PRO A 25 -7.15 21.82 4.47
CA PRO A 25 -6.23 22.94 4.36
C PRO A 25 -4.89 22.64 5.02
N VAL A 26 -3.79 22.94 4.32
CA VAL A 26 -2.44 22.58 4.75
C VAL A 26 -2.07 23.20 6.11
N ASP A 27 -2.54 24.40 6.39
CA ASP A 27 -2.35 25.15 7.62
C ASP A 27 -3.01 24.50 8.86
N LEU A 28 -3.99 23.62 8.66
CA LEU A 28 -4.61 22.83 9.74
C LEU A 28 -3.84 21.55 10.09
N LEU A 29 -2.90 21.12 9.28
CA LEU A 29 -2.16 19.88 9.52
C LEU A 29 -1.34 19.89 10.81
N PRO A 30 -0.63 20.98 11.19
CA PRO A 30 0.08 21.00 12.46
C PRO A 30 -0.83 20.80 13.67
N GLU A 31 -2.02 21.40 13.66
CA GLU A 31 -3.01 21.22 14.72
C GLU A 31 -3.55 19.78 14.76
N LEU A 32 -3.80 19.19 13.58
CA LEU A 32 -4.23 17.80 13.47
C LEU A 32 -3.16 16.82 13.98
N VAL A 33 -1.89 17.04 13.64
CA VAL A 33 -0.77 16.23 14.14
C VAL A 33 -0.65 16.35 15.66
N GLN A 34 -0.77 17.56 16.20
CA GLN A 34 -0.72 17.77 17.65
C GLN A 34 -1.91 17.09 18.37
N ALA A 35 -3.12 17.22 17.84
CA ALA A 35 -4.28 16.53 18.38
C ALA A 35 -4.13 14.99 18.33
N GLY A 36 -3.49 14.48 17.29
CA GLY A 36 -3.12 13.06 17.19
C GLY A 36 -2.14 12.64 18.29
N ARG A 37 -1.09 13.41 18.53
CA ARG A 37 -0.13 13.15 19.63
C ARG A 37 -0.80 13.15 21.00
N ASP A 38 -1.66 14.12 21.24
CA ASP A 38 -2.37 14.23 22.53
C ASP A 38 -3.32 13.05 22.78
N LEU A 39 -3.87 12.46 21.72
CA LEU A 39 -4.85 11.37 21.81
C LEU A 39 -4.23 9.98 21.73
N LEU A 40 -3.30 9.77 20.81
CA LEU A 40 -2.75 8.46 20.43
C LEU A 40 -1.33 8.23 20.98
N GLY A 41 -0.71 9.27 21.54
CA GLY A 41 0.69 9.28 21.90
C GLY A 41 1.60 9.53 20.68
N ASP A 42 2.92 9.50 20.90
CA ASP A 42 3.87 9.64 19.81
C ASP A 42 3.94 8.38 18.95
N GLY A 43 4.24 8.56 17.67
CA GLY A 43 4.56 7.46 16.77
C GLY A 43 3.34 6.78 16.10
N PHE A 44 2.17 7.40 16.12
CA PHE A 44 1.02 6.91 15.37
C PHE A 44 1.20 7.14 13.86
N PRO A 45 0.69 6.22 13.00
CA PRO A 45 0.81 6.36 11.56
C PRO A 45 -0.09 7.48 11.02
N MET A 46 0.46 8.25 10.10
CA MET A 46 -0.22 9.28 9.33
C MET A 46 -0.28 8.86 7.87
N HIS A 47 -1.48 8.92 7.26
CA HIS A 47 -1.67 8.64 5.84
C HIS A 47 -2.28 9.85 5.13
N ILE A 48 -1.83 10.16 3.93
CA ILE A 48 -2.38 11.25 3.12
C ILE A 48 -2.23 10.92 1.63
N HIS A 49 -3.31 11.08 0.83
CA HIS A 49 -3.20 11.07 -0.63
C HIS A 49 -2.51 12.35 -1.07
N ILE A 50 -1.51 12.23 -1.92
CA ILE A 50 -0.70 13.38 -2.32
C ILE A 50 -0.11 13.20 -3.71
N SER A 51 -0.15 14.26 -4.51
CA SER A 51 0.40 14.28 -5.88
C SER A 51 -0.08 13.09 -6.73
N GLU A 52 -1.31 12.65 -6.51
CA GLU A 52 -1.91 11.51 -7.21
C GLU A 52 -2.08 11.80 -8.70
N GLN A 53 -2.70 12.94 -9.02
CA GLN A 53 -3.00 13.36 -10.37
C GLN A 53 -2.22 14.62 -10.77
N GLN A 54 -1.83 14.70 -12.02
CA GLN A 54 -1.13 15.87 -12.56
C GLN A 54 -1.90 17.18 -12.29
N ARG A 55 -3.22 17.13 -12.42
CA ARG A 55 -4.10 18.28 -12.15
C ARG A 55 -4.01 18.75 -10.69
N GLU A 56 -3.91 17.84 -9.72
CA GLU A 56 -3.71 18.19 -8.31
C GLU A 56 -2.43 19.00 -8.11
N VAL A 57 -1.35 18.58 -8.74
CA VAL A 57 -0.05 19.28 -8.67
C VAL A 57 -0.18 20.69 -9.27
N GLU A 58 -0.80 20.83 -10.44
CA GLU A 58 -1.00 22.11 -11.12
C GLU A 58 -1.88 23.08 -10.33
N GLU A 59 -2.96 22.58 -9.74
CA GLU A 59 -3.86 23.36 -8.89
C GLU A 59 -3.15 23.81 -7.60
N CYS A 60 -2.36 22.94 -6.97
CA CYS A 60 -1.57 23.27 -5.77
C CYS A 60 -0.48 24.31 -6.10
N MET A 61 0.27 24.13 -7.17
CA MET A 61 1.26 25.11 -7.64
C MET A 61 0.63 26.49 -7.89
N THR A 62 -0.57 26.51 -8.46
CA THR A 62 -1.30 27.76 -8.74
C THR A 62 -1.78 28.46 -7.47
N SER A 63 -2.27 27.70 -6.50
CA SER A 63 -2.89 28.24 -5.26
C SER A 63 -1.90 28.51 -4.16
N CYS A 64 -0.88 27.65 -4.01
CA CYS A 64 0.08 27.68 -2.91
C CYS A 64 1.49 28.10 -3.33
N GLY A 65 1.78 28.10 -4.64
CA GLY A 65 3.13 28.43 -5.16
C GLY A 65 4.15 27.28 -4.98
N ALA A 66 3.71 26.13 -4.50
CA ALA A 66 4.54 24.94 -4.27
C ALA A 66 3.77 23.66 -4.66
N SER A 67 4.49 22.56 -4.88
CA SER A 67 3.87 21.26 -5.10
C SER A 67 3.18 20.74 -3.83
N PRO A 68 2.27 19.74 -3.92
CA PRO A 68 1.65 19.17 -2.73
C PRO A 68 2.67 18.62 -1.73
N ILE A 69 3.72 17.92 -2.20
CA ILE A 69 4.74 17.31 -1.34
C ILE A 69 5.59 18.39 -0.66
N ASP A 70 6.00 19.42 -1.40
CA ASP A 70 6.75 20.53 -0.83
C ASP A 70 5.89 21.32 0.17
N SER A 71 4.64 21.61 -0.18
CA SER A 71 3.68 22.28 0.73
C SER A 71 3.47 21.49 2.04
N LEU A 72 3.35 20.18 1.95
CA LEU A 72 3.25 19.31 3.14
C LEU A 72 4.53 19.38 3.97
N ALA A 73 5.68 19.14 3.36
CA ALA A 73 6.96 19.04 4.02
C ALA A 73 7.48 20.38 4.58
N ASP A 74 6.99 21.52 4.09
CA ASP A 74 7.28 22.84 4.63
C ASP A 74 6.36 23.22 5.81
N THR A 75 5.23 22.50 5.93
CA THR A 75 4.21 22.78 6.97
C THR A 75 4.33 21.86 8.18
N VAL A 76 4.68 20.59 7.96
CA VAL A 76 4.85 19.59 9.02
C VAL A 76 6.20 18.91 8.90
N GLU A 77 6.73 18.44 10.01
CA GLU A 77 7.92 17.59 10.01
C GLU A 77 7.54 16.20 9.50
N LEU A 78 8.02 15.86 8.29
CA LEU A 78 7.89 14.50 7.75
C LEU A 78 8.88 13.58 8.46
N ASP A 79 8.41 12.42 8.87
CA ASP A 79 9.20 11.38 9.50
C ASP A 79 8.75 9.97 9.06
N ALA A 80 9.28 8.94 9.70
CA ALA A 80 8.96 7.55 9.42
C ALA A 80 7.51 7.13 9.74
N HIS A 81 6.69 7.99 10.32
CA HIS A 81 5.27 7.72 10.59
C HIS A 81 4.36 8.18 9.46
N TRP A 82 4.88 9.02 8.55
CA TRP A 82 4.14 9.48 7.38
C TRP A 82 4.16 8.45 6.26
N ASN A 83 2.97 8.25 5.69
CA ASN A 83 2.70 7.34 4.57
C ASN A 83 2.01 8.16 3.47
N LEU A 84 2.77 8.48 2.43
CA LEU A 84 2.34 9.29 1.30
C LEU A 84 1.70 8.37 0.26
N VAL A 85 0.38 8.46 0.11
CA VAL A 85 -0.37 7.58 -0.80
C VAL A 85 -0.27 8.13 -2.21
N HIS A 86 0.05 7.27 -3.18
CA HIS A 86 0.35 7.51 -4.58
C HIS A 86 1.70 8.20 -4.82
N ALA A 87 1.81 9.50 -4.52
CA ALA A 87 2.97 10.31 -4.85
C ALA A 87 3.39 10.18 -6.34
N THR A 88 2.42 9.93 -7.23
CA THR A 88 2.62 9.56 -8.65
C THR A 88 3.46 10.60 -9.38
N HIS A 89 3.12 11.89 -9.18
CA HIS A 89 3.76 13.03 -9.82
C HIS A 89 4.76 13.70 -8.89
N VAL A 90 5.88 13.04 -8.66
CA VAL A 90 6.95 13.48 -7.76
C VAL A 90 8.20 13.87 -8.55
N THR A 91 8.86 14.95 -8.14
CA THR A 91 10.15 15.38 -8.68
C THR A 91 11.32 14.63 -8.01
N GLN A 92 12.50 14.69 -8.60
CA GLN A 92 13.72 14.11 -8.03
C GLN A 92 14.11 14.75 -6.68
N SER A 93 13.81 16.04 -6.50
CA SER A 93 14.02 16.75 -5.23
C SER A 93 13.08 16.23 -4.14
N GLU A 94 11.81 16.06 -4.47
CA GLU A 94 10.79 15.55 -3.53
C GLU A 94 11.06 14.09 -3.15
N LEU A 95 11.51 13.24 -4.10
CA LEU A 95 11.99 11.89 -3.76
C LEU A 95 13.10 11.93 -2.71
N GLY A 96 14.04 12.88 -2.87
CA GLY A 96 15.10 13.11 -1.88
C GLY A 96 14.58 13.55 -0.52
N ARG A 97 13.56 14.42 -0.47
CA ARG A 97 12.92 14.86 0.79
C ARG A 97 12.21 13.70 1.48
N ILE A 98 11.42 12.92 0.73
CA ILE A 98 10.68 11.76 1.28
C ILE A 98 11.66 10.73 1.87
N THR A 99 12.69 10.35 1.11
CA THR A 99 13.69 9.37 1.57
C THR A 99 14.49 9.86 2.77
N SER A 100 14.91 11.13 2.78
CA SER A 100 15.67 11.71 3.89
C SER A 100 14.85 11.80 5.18
N ALA A 101 13.55 12.01 5.07
CA ALA A 101 12.60 11.99 6.18
C ALA A 101 12.32 10.57 6.70
N GLY A 102 12.64 9.53 5.93
CA GLY A 102 12.24 8.15 6.22
C GLY A 102 10.74 7.90 6.02
N ALA A 103 10.03 8.83 5.40
CA ALA A 103 8.62 8.66 5.08
C ALA A 103 8.43 7.58 4.01
N ARG A 104 7.30 6.86 4.07
CA ARG A 104 6.96 5.80 3.13
C ARG A 104 6.07 6.31 2.02
N VAL A 105 6.14 5.63 0.88
CA VAL A 105 5.16 5.78 -0.18
C VAL A 105 4.29 4.53 -0.24
N VAL A 106 2.97 4.73 -0.29
CA VAL A 106 1.98 3.66 -0.47
C VAL A 106 1.41 3.82 -1.87
N ILE A 107 1.76 2.92 -2.76
CA ILE A 107 1.28 2.95 -4.14
C ILE A 107 0.16 1.95 -4.35
N CYS A 108 -0.74 2.29 -5.28
CA CYS A 108 -1.90 1.47 -5.63
C CYS A 108 -1.91 1.23 -7.14
N PRO A 109 -0.96 0.41 -7.66
CA PRO A 109 -0.67 0.31 -9.09
C PRO A 109 -1.87 -0.02 -9.97
N LEU A 110 -2.80 -0.83 -9.49
CA LEU A 110 -4.03 -1.16 -10.24
C LEU A 110 -5.01 0.01 -10.27
N THR A 111 -5.11 0.80 -9.20
CA THR A 111 -5.94 2.00 -9.16
C THR A 111 -5.35 3.09 -10.06
N GLU A 112 -4.06 3.36 -9.92
CA GLU A 112 -3.34 4.34 -10.73
C GLU A 112 -3.44 4.02 -12.24
N ALA A 113 -3.36 2.73 -12.60
CA ALA A 113 -3.60 2.28 -13.98
C ALA A 113 -5.07 2.41 -14.40
N TYR A 114 -6.02 2.10 -13.51
CA TYR A 114 -7.45 2.19 -13.80
C TYR A 114 -7.93 3.64 -13.99
N LEU A 115 -7.43 4.56 -13.16
CA LEU A 115 -7.76 5.98 -13.23
C LEU A 115 -6.91 6.73 -14.28
N GLY A 116 -5.78 6.15 -14.72
CA GLY A 116 -4.87 6.78 -15.66
C GLY A 116 -4.04 7.88 -15.00
N ASP A 117 -3.71 7.77 -13.72
CA ASP A 117 -3.01 8.79 -12.95
C ASP A 117 -1.56 8.95 -13.40
N GLY A 118 -0.89 7.85 -13.73
CA GLY A 118 0.50 7.87 -14.17
C GLY A 118 1.33 6.73 -13.50
N ILE A 119 2.64 6.92 -13.49
CA ILE A 119 3.58 5.91 -12.96
C ILE A 119 4.52 6.59 -11.97
N PHE A 120 4.45 6.19 -10.70
CA PHE A 120 5.42 6.60 -9.67
C PHE A 120 6.81 6.07 -10.03
N PRO A 121 7.91 6.84 -9.87
CA PRO A 121 9.27 6.40 -10.18
C PRO A 121 9.83 5.45 -9.10
N ALA A 122 9.21 4.28 -8.97
CA ALA A 122 9.45 3.34 -7.87
C ALA A 122 10.89 2.83 -7.82
N SER A 123 11.51 2.56 -8.97
CA SER A 123 12.90 2.09 -9.01
C SER A 123 13.89 3.13 -8.49
N ASP A 124 13.71 4.40 -8.84
CA ASP A 124 14.54 5.50 -8.33
C ASP A 124 14.35 5.67 -6.81
N PHE A 125 13.10 5.56 -6.35
CA PHE A 125 12.78 5.68 -4.93
C PHE A 125 13.42 4.56 -4.10
N VAL A 126 13.26 3.31 -4.54
CA VAL A 126 13.87 2.14 -3.87
C VAL A 126 15.39 2.19 -3.93
N PHE A 127 15.97 2.60 -5.07
CA PHE A 127 17.42 2.76 -5.21
C PHE A 127 18.00 3.78 -4.20
N ARG A 128 17.22 4.79 -3.82
CA ARG A 128 17.57 5.78 -2.78
C ARG A 128 17.34 5.28 -1.35
N GLY A 129 16.89 4.04 -1.18
CA GLY A 129 16.56 3.46 0.13
C GLY A 129 15.15 3.78 0.61
N GLY A 130 14.26 4.27 -0.27
CA GLY A 130 12.86 4.52 0.06
C GLY A 130 12.08 3.22 0.28
N GLU A 131 11.11 3.26 1.18
CA GLU A 131 10.23 2.14 1.52
C GLU A 131 8.89 2.25 0.79
N LEU A 132 8.54 1.21 0.02
CA LEU A 132 7.25 1.09 -0.67
C LEU A 132 6.32 0.12 0.04
N ALA A 133 5.10 0.57 0.31
CA ALA A 133 3.97 -0.29 0.60
C ALA A 133 3.02 -0.31 -0.61
N ILE A 134 2.09 -1.27 -0.63
CA ILE A 134 1.04 -1.35 -1.66
C ILE A 134 -0.34 -1.33 -1.03
N GLY A 135 -1.31 -0.79 -1.75
CA GLY A 135 -2.73 -0.81 -1.41
C GLY A 135 -3.59 -1.16 -2.62
N SER A 136 -4.85 -1.52 -2.41
CA SER A 136 -5.84 -1.78 -3.48
C SER A 136 -6.74 -0.57 -3.75
N ASP A 137 -6.75 0.40 -2.85
CA ASP A 137 -7.45 1.69 -2.92
C ASP A 137 -8.90 1.57 -3.45
N SER A 138 -9.15 1.84 -4.73
CA SER A 138 -10.49 1.79 -5.34
C SER A 138 -11.14 0.40 -5.36
N ASN A 139 -10.41 -0.65 -4.95
CA ASN A 139 -10.89 -2.04 -4.89
C ASN A 139 -11.48 -2.59 -6.21
N VAL A 140 -11.08 -2.06 -7.35
CA VAL A 140 -11.44 -2.60 -8.68
C VAL A 140 -10.98 -4.06 -8.78
N ARG A 141 -9.78 -4.34 -8.29
CA ARG A 141 -9.27 -5.68 -8.02
C ARG A 141 -8.54 -5.70 -6.68
N ILE A 142 -8.80 -6.74 -5.88
CA ILE A 142 -8.13 -6.95 -4.60
C ILE A 142 -7.23 -8.17 -4.79
N ASP A 143 -6.01 -7.94 -5.27
CA ASP A 143 -5.02 -8.98 -5.55
C ASP A 143 -3.60 -8.41 -5.38
N ALA A 144 -2.96 -8.69 -4.25
CA ALA A 144 -1.61 -8.21 -3.96
C ALA A 144 -0.58 -8.72 -5.00
N VAL A 145 -0.78 -9.89 -5.59
CA VAL A 145 0.10 -10.42 -6.64
C VAL A 145 0.02 -9.55 -7.90
N GLU A 146 -1.17 -9.09 -8.25
CA GLU A 146 -1.35 -8.22 -9.41
C GLU A 146 -0.87 -6.80 -9.15
N GLU A 147 -1.04 -6.26 -7.94
CA GLU A 147 -0.44 -4.98 -7.56
C GLU A 147 1.09 -5.02 -7.74
N LEU A 148 1.76 -6.03 -7.20
CA LEU A 148 3.22 -6.20 -7.37
C LEU A 148 3.63 -6.40 -8.82
N ARG A 149 2.85 -7.14 -9.60
CA ARG A 149 3.09 -7.33 -11.04
C ARG A 149 2.95 -6.02 -11.81
N MET A 150 1.88 -5.27 -11.55
CA MET A 150 1.65 -3.98 -12.20
C MET A 150 2.74 -2.98 -11.83
N LEU A 151 3.15 -2.95 -10.57
CA LEU A 151 4.28 -2.13 -10.11
C LEU A 151 5.54 -2.37 -10.94
N GLU A 152 5.99 -3.61 -11.07
CA GLU A 152 7.18 -3.94 -11.87
C GLU A 152 6.95 -3.67 -13.35
N TYR A 153 5.79 -4.03 -13.91
CA TYR A 153 5.53 -3.89 -15.35
C TYR A 153 5.42 -2.43 -15.78
N SER A 154 4.84 -1.57 -14.95
CA SER A 154 4.81 -0.12 -15.23
C SER A 154 6.23 0.46 -15.31
N GLN A 155 7.13 0.07 -14.41
CA GLN A 155 8.53 0.48 -14.45
C GLN A 155 9.23 -0.04 -15.71
N ARG A 156 9.00 -1.31 -16.10
CA ARG A 156 9.58 -1.87 -17.34
C ARG A 156 9.16 -1.10 -18.57
N LEU A 157 7.88 -0.78 -18.68
CA LEU A 157 7.32 -0.06 -19.82
C LEU A 157 7.88 1.37 -19.87
N GLN A 158 7.93 2.04 -18.73
CA GLN A 158 8.44 3.42 -18.64
C GLN A 158 9.93 3.51 -18.97
N GLN A 159 10.75 2.59 -18.43
CA GLN A 159 12.22 2.63 -18.55
C GLN A 159 12.76 1.82 -19.72
N GLN A 160 11.92 0.99 -20.37
CA GLN A 160 12.33 0.05 -21.44
C GLN A 160 13.43 -0.94 -20.96
N LEU A 161 13.37 -1.32 -19.70
CA LEU A 161 14.29 -2.24 -19.03
C LEU A 161 13.55 -3.45 -18.47
N ARG A 162 14.27 -4.48 -18.06
CA ARG A 162 13.73 -5.67 -17.39
C ARG A 162 14.24 -5.73 -15.96
N GLY A 163 13.38 -6.17 -15.03
CA GLY A 163 13.73 -6.34 -13.63
C GLY A 163 14.12 -5.04 -12.95
N CYS A 164 13.32 -3.98 -13.15
CA CYS A 164 13.59 -2.65 -12.63
C CYS A 164 13.63 -2.60 -11.09
N LEU A 165 12.89 -3.51 -10.45
CA LEU A 165 12.81 -3.66 -8.99
C LEU A 165 13.43 -4.99 -8.51
N ALA A 166 14.14 -5.70 -9.38
CA ALA A 166 14.82 -6.94 -8.98
C ALA A 166 16.09 -6.65 -8.18
N THR A 167 16.36 -7.52 -7.21
CA THR A 167 17.61 -7.55 -6.46
C THR A 167 18.38 -8.84 -6.75
N GLN A 168 19.51 -9.05 -6.07
CA GLN A 168 20.25 -10.31 -6.14
C GLN A 168 19.43 -11.52 -5.66
N ASP A 169 18.44 -11.28 -4.80
CA ASP A 169 17.54 -12.31 -4.25
C ASP A 169 16.33 -12.58 -5.16
N GLY A 170 16.25 -11.95 -6.32
CA GLY A 170 15.15 -12.08 -7.26
C GLY A 170 14.22 -10.87 -7.27
N LEU A 171 13.13 -10.95 -8.02
CA LEU A 171 12.14 -9.92 -8.16
C LEU A 171 10.99 -10.11 -7.16
N GLY A 172 10.31 -11.27 -7.25
CA GLY A 172 9.07 -11.52 -6.50
C GLY A 172 9.30 -11.67 -5.02
N GLY A 173 10.42 -12.32 -4.64
CA GLY A 173 10.79 -12.45 -3.23
C GLY A 173 11.10 -11.11 -2.59
N HIS A 174 11.84 -10.24 -3.29
CA HIS A 174 12.12 -8.89 -2.83
C HIS A 174 10.85 -8.05 -2.70
N LEU A 175 10.06 -7.95 -3.76
CA LEU A 175 8.83 -7.16 -3.77
C LEU A 175 7.85 -7.61 -2.67
N TRP A 176 7.60 -8.93 -2.59
CA TRP A 176 6.69 -9.47 -1.59
C TRP A 176 7.10 -9.12 -0.16
N SER A 177 8.36 -9.39 0.18
CA SER A 177 8.86 -9.18 1.55
C SER A 177 8.94 -7.69 1.90
N SER A 178 9.55 -6.87 1.01
CA SER A 178 9.74 -5.45 1.29
C SER A 178 8.42 -4.69 1.42
N THR A 179 7.44 -4.97 0.54
CA THR A 179 6.14 -4.29 0.60
C THR A 179 5.28 -4.78 1.78
N ALA A 180 5.37 -6.07 2.15
CA ALA A 180 4.69 -6.59 3.34
C ALA A 180 5.23 -5.96 4.62
N GLU A 181 6.56 -5.85 4.76
CA GLU A 181 7.18 -5.20 5.90
C GLU A 181 6.89 -3.68 5.95
N ALA A 182 6.99 -2.99 4.81
CA ALA A 182 6.66 -1.57 4.73
C ALA A 182 5.17 -1.33 5.05
N GLY A 183 4.27 -2.19 4.54
CA GLY A 183 2.85 -2.15 4.84
C GLY A 183 2.55 -2.37 6.32
N ALA A 184 3.22 -3.31 6.97
CA ALA A 184 3.09 -3.52 8.41
C ALA A 184 3.56 -2.29 9.21
N ARG A 185 4.69 -1.68 8.83
CA ARG A 185 5.18 -0.43 9.44
C ARG A 185 4.24 0.75 9.19
N SER A 186 3.62 0.83 8.01
CA SER A 186 2.64 1.88 7.69
C SER A 186 1.39 1.83 8.57
N LEU A 187 1.11 0.67 9.15
CA LEU A 187 -0.01 0.42 10.05
C LEU A 187 0.41 0.32 11.54
N ALA A 188 1.67 0.61 11.85
CA ALA A 188 2.26 0.44 13.19
C ALA A 188 2.06 -0.99 13.75
N MET A 189 2.12 -2.03 12.88
CA MET A 189 1.92 -3.43 13.24
C MET A 189 3.26 -4.19 13.24
N ASN A 190 3.48 -5.06 14.21
CA ASN A 190 4.59 -6.00 14.17
C ASN A 190 4.23 -7.24 13.34
N ALA A 191 4.14 -7.04 12.02
CA ALA A 191 3.71 -8.03 11.03
C ALA A 191 4.59 -7.94 9.76
N GLY A 192 4.17 -8.61 8.68
CA GLY A 192 4.82 -8.55 7.37
C GLY A 192 6.07 -9.42 7.23
N LYS A 193 6.42 -10.20 8.25
CA LYS A 193 7.59 -11.09 8.26
C LYS A 193 7.33 -12.36 9.06
N LEU A 194 8.02 -13.45 8.69
CA LEU A 194 7.98 -14.71 9.42
C LEU A 194 9.14 -14.75 10.46
N GLU A 195 8.88 -14.18 11.63
CA GLU A 195 9.85 -14.05 12.70
C GLU A 195 9.19 -14.32 14.06
N VAL A 196 9.95 -14.86 15.01
CA VAL A 196 9.46 -15.08 16.39
C VAL A 196 9.11 -13.74 17.04
N GLY A 197 7.88 -13.63 17.52
CA GLY A 197 7.35 -12.40 18.14
C GLY A 197 6.56 -11.52 17.17
N ALA A 198 6.62 -11.75 15.86
CA ALA A 198 5.74 -11.09 14.90
C ALA A 198 4.34 -11.72 14.87
N MET A 199 3.36 -10.98 14.38
CA MET A 199 2.02 -11.51 14.13
C MET A 199 2.10 -12.69 13.16
N ALA A 200 1.37 -13.77 13.48
CA ALA A 200 1.34 -14.97 12.66
C ALA A 200 0.37 -14.82 11.47
N ASP A 201 0.70 -13.89 10.57
CA ASP A 201 0.02 -13.69 9.29
C ASP A 201 0.79 -14.46 8.22
N ILE A 202 0.21 -15.55 7.75
CA ILE A 202 0.91 -16.53 6.91
C ILE A 202 0.06 -16.88 5.69
N VAL A 203 0.67 -16.77 4.51
CA VAL A 203 0.09 -17.27 3.25
C VAL A 203 0.83 -18.54 2.84
N VAL A 204 0.09 -19.64 2.69
CA VAL A 204 0.60 -20.91 2.19
C VAL A 204 0.26 -21.04 0.71
N LEU A 205 1.28 -21.21 -0.12
CA LEU A 205 1.12 -21.33 -1.56
C LEU A 205 0.84 -22.78 -1.99
N ASN A 206 0.00 -22.95 -3.01
CA ASN A 206 -0.28 -24.25 -3.63
C ASN A 206 0.89 -24.65 -4.57
N ALA A 207 1.81 -25.45 -4.07
CA ALA A 207 2.96 -25.92 -4.85
C ALA A 207 2.58 -26.81 -6.07
N HIS A 208 1.32 -27.26 -6.17
CA HIS A 208 0.82 -28.03 -7.32
C HIS A 208 0.16 -27.13 -8.39
N ALA A 209 -0.02 -25.85 -8.13
CA ALA A 209 -0.48 -24.92 -9.14
C ALA A 209 0.55 -24.82 -10.29
N PRO A 210 0.13 -24.80 -11.57
CA PRO A 210 1.04 -24.80 -12.71
C PRO A 210 2.19 -23.78 -12.61
N PRO A 211 1.99 -22.50 -12.25
CA PRO A 211 3.07 -21.55 -12.14
C PRO A 211 4.10 -21.87 -11.05
N LEU A 212 3.71 -22.63 -10.02
CA LEU A 212 4.52 -22.93 -8.84
C LEU A 212 5.16 -24.32 -8.86
N GLN A 213 4.90 -25.13 -9.92
CA GLN A 213 5.52 -26.44 -10.07
C GLN A 213 7.00 -26.29 -10.39
N GLY A 214 7.86 -26.81 -9.51
CA GLY A 214 9.32 -26.79 -9.67
C GLY A 214 10.02 -25.67 -8.90
N PRO A 215 9.68 -24.36 -9.03
CA PRO A 215 10.31 -23.31 -8.25
C PRO A 215 10.19 -23.54 -6.73
N ARG A 216 11.25 -23.17 -6.00
CA ARG A 216 11.33 -23.29 -4.53
C ARG A 216 11.95 -22.04 -3.92
N GLY A 217 11.64 -21.76 -2.65
CA GLY A 217 12.16 -20.59 -1.93
C GLY A 217 11.81 -19.29 -2.64
N GLN A 218 12.74 -18.37 -2.76
CA GLN A 218 12.54 -17.07 -3.42
C GLN A 218 12.05 -17.20 -4.87
N ARG A 219 12.49 -18.24 -5.60
CA ARG A 219 12.03 -18.48 -6.98
C ARG A 219 10.53 -18.82 -7.07
N ALA A 220 9.93 -19.35 -6.00
CA ALA A 220 8.48 -19.55 -5.97
C ALA A 220 7.73 -18.22 -5.89
N LEU A 221 8.26 -17.22 -5.18
CA LEU A 221 7.72 -15.87 -5.16
C LEU A 221 7.95 -15.13 -6.49
N ASP A 222 9.08 -15.35 -7.16
CA ASP A 222 9.28 -14.84 -8.52
C ASP A 222 8.23 -15.39 -9.48
N ALA A 223 7.97 -16.70 -9.42
CA ALA A 223 6.95 -17.34 -10.24
C ALA A 223 5.53 -16.89 -9.88
N LEU A 224 5.24 -16.68 -8.59
CA LEU A 224 3.97 -16.14 -8.12
C LEU A 224 3.72 -14.74 -8.70
N VAL A 225 4.65 -13.81 -8.51
CA VAL A 225 4.50 -12.43 -8.97
C VAL A 225 4.45 -12.34 -10.49
N THR A 226 5.24 -13.13 -11.22
CA THR A 226 5.31 -13.03 -12.70
C THR A 226 4.20 -13.80 -13.42
N ALA A 227 3.78 -14.95 -12.91
CA ALA A 227 2.87 -15.87 -13.61
C ALA A 227 1.71 -16.40 -12.75
N GLY A 228 1.73 -16.15 -11.43
CA GLY A 228 0.68 -16.59 -10.53
C GLY A 228 -0.44 -15.58 -10.33
N SER A 229 -1.29 -15.84 -9.34
CA SER A 229 -2.37 -14.97 -8.88
C SER A 229 -2.69 -15.28 -7.40
N ARG A 230 -3.58 -14.52 -6.78
CA ARG A 230 -4.10 -14.81 -5.43
C ARG A 230 -4.70 -16.22 -5.32
N GLU A 231 -5.20 -16.80 -6.41
CA GLU A 231 -5.78 -18.14 -6.44
C GLU A 231 -4.75 -19.24 -6.20
N ASN A 232 -3.45 -18.91 -6.27
CA ASN A 232 -2.37 -19.82 -5.91
C ASN A 232 -2.11 -19.90 -4.40
N SER A 233 -2.84 -19.14 -3.58
CA SER A 233 -2.84 -19.27 -2.13
C SER A 233 -3.73 -20.45 -1.71
N ALA A 234 -3.14 -21.44 -1.06
CA ALA A 234 -3.87 -22.60 -0.54
C ALA A 234 -4.54 -22.28 0.80
N ASP A 235 -3.76 -21.78 1.76
CA ASP A 235 -4.27 -21.44 3.08
C ASP A 235 -3.79 -20.04 3.47
N VAL A 236 -4.61 -19.32 4.24
CA VAL A 236 -4.25 -18.02 4.81
C VAL A 236 -4.56 -18.01 6.29
N TYR A 237 -3.59 -17.61 7.08
CA TYR A 237 -3.71 -17.40 8.52
C TYR A 237 -3.57 -15.91 8.82
N VAL A 238 -4.41 -15.40 9.71
CA VAL A 238 -4.36 -14.02 10.23
C VAL A 238 -4.34 -14.09 11.75
N GLY A 239 -3.28 -13.57 12.36
CA GLY A 239 -3.07 -13.68 13.80
C GLY A 239 -3.05 -15.15 14.28
N GLY A 240 -2.51 -16.07 13.47
CA GLY A 240 -2.47 -17.50 13.76
C GLY A 240 -3.80 -18.26 13.55
N ARG A 241 -4.86 -17.56 13.14
CA ARG A 241 -6.17 -18.19 12.86
C ARG A 241 -6.34 -18.42 11.35
N GLN A 242 -6.63 -19.65 10.95
CA GLN A 242 -6.90 -19.99 9.57
C GLN A 242 -8.18 -19.28 9.10
N ARG A 243 -8.07 -18.44 8.06
CA ARG A 243 -9.15 -17.69 7.43
C ARG A 243 -9.53 -18.24 6.06
N ILE A 244 -8.56 -18.79 5.35
CA ILE A 244 -8.75 -19.48 4.08
C ILE A 244 -8.17 -20.88 4.23
N LYS A 245 -8.91 -21.88 3.75
CA LYS A 245 -8.51 -23.28 3.72
C LYS A 245 -8.73 -23.85 2.32
N ALA A 246 -7.68 -24.42 1.72
CA ALA A 246 -7.72 -24.96 0.36
C ALA A 246 -8.32 -23.97 -0.68
N GLY A 247 -7.96 -22.69 -0.56
CA GLY A 247 -8.43 -21.62 -1.43
C GLY A 247 -9.85 -21.12 -1.15
N GLN A 248 -10.52 -21.62 -0.12
CA GLN A 248 -11.91 -21.27 0.20
C GLN A 248 -12.01 -20.58 1.56
N GLN A 249 -12.77 -19.50 1.60
CA GLN A 249 -13.15 -18.81 2.82
C GLN A 249 -14.44 -19.38 3.37
N GLU A 250 -14.52 -19.55 4.69
CA GLU A 250 -15.76 -19.96 5.36
C GLU A 250 -16.91 -18.98 5.03
N GLY A 251 -18.05 -19.51 4.65
CA GLY A 251 -19.24 -18.72 4.28
C GLY A 251 -19.18 -18.03 2.92
N GLN A 252 -18.14 -18.23 2.11
CA GLN A 252 -17.97 -17.58 0.81
C GLN A 252 -19.19 -17.72 -0.13
N GLU A 253 -19.78 -18.89 -0.20
CA GLU A 253 -20.97 -19.10 -1.05
C GLU A 253 -22.19 -18.30 -0.56
N LEU A 254 -22.39 -18.21 0.76
CA LEU A 254 -23.48 -17.42 1.34
C LEU A 254 -23.28 -15.93 1.07
N LEU A 255 -22.07 -15.43 1.29
CA LEU A 255 -21.70 -14.05 0.98
C LEU A 255 -21.87 -13.73 -0.50
N GLY A 256 -21.47 -14.63 -1.40
CA GLY A 256 -21.65 -14.46 -2.84
C GLY A 256 -23.13 -14.36 -3.23
N ARG A 257 -24.00 -15.20 -2.66
CA ARG A 257 -25.46 -15.12 -2.90
C ARG A 257 -26.06 -13.82 -2.36
N GLN A 258 -25.65 -13.38 -1.19
CA GLN A 258 -26.13 -12.12 -0.60
C GLN A 258 -25.67 -10.91 -1.44
N PHE A 259 -24.41 -10.89 -1.85
CA PHE A 259 -23.87 -9.87 -2.74
C PHE A 259 -24.62 -9.80 -4.07
N ALA A 260 -24.81 -10.94 -4.75
CA ALA A 260 -25.56 -11.00 -6.00
C ALA A 260 -26.99 -10.47 -5.86
N LYS A 261 -27.65 -10.75 -4.73
CA LYS A 261 -29.00 -10.24 -4.46
C LYS A 261 -29.02 -8.70 -4.32
N VAL A 262 -28.05 -8.14 -3.58
CA VAL A 262 -27.96 -6.68 -3.39
C VAL A 262 -27.65 -5.98 -4.71
N VAL A 263 -26.64 -6.45 -5.45
CA VAL A 263 -26.28 -5.87 -6.75
C VAL A 263 -27.41 -6.01 -7.77
N GLY A 264 -28.09 -7.16 -7.80
CA GLY A 264 -29.25 -7.35 -8.67
C GLY A 264 -30.40 -6.40 -8.37
N GLY A 265 -30.59 -6.03 -7.09
CA GLY A 265 -31.56 -4.98 -6.71
C GLY A 265 -31.18 -3.60 -7.23
N LEU A 266 -29.88 -3.22 -7.06
CA LEU A 266 -29.40 -1.91 -7.49
C LEU A 266 -29.36 -1.70 -9.00
N LEU A 267 -29.27 -2.76 -9.79
CA LEU A 267 -29.23 -2.68 -11.26
C LEU A 267 -30.63 -2.72 -11.91
N ASN A 268 -31.67 -3.06 -11.16
CA ASN A 268 -33.04 -3.14 -11.66
C ASN A 268 -33.93 -1.97 -11.20
N ASP A 269 -33.39 -1.03 -10.40
CA ASP A 269 -33.98 0.27 -10.08
C ASP A 269 -33.42 1.36 -11.02
#